data_ddabeaa2300aab533d013d2cce7af4de
#
_entry.id   ddabeaa2300aab533d013d2cce7af4de
#
_cell.length_a   1.000
_cell.length_b   1.000
_cell.length_c   1.000
_cell.angle_alpha   90.00
_cell.angle_beta   90.00
_cell.angle_gamma   90.00
#
_symmetry.space_group_name_H-M   'P 1'
#
loop_
_entity.id
_entity.type
_entity.pdbx_description
1 polymer ?
#
loop_
_entity_poly.entity_id
_entity_poly.type
_entity_poly.pdbx_seq_one_letter_code
_entity_poly.pdbx_strand_id
1 'polypeptide(L)'
;MSGLKRWVAVVVAALGLLALTPAAAQAKWLKAESPRFIVYSDRGESVLREYVLEMEVFDSLLRARHGLPETGVPPRKLPIYLVRDRDDLQRTWNGAGDAVAGYYHPGGGDTFAVAVLESNAQDDDSVTIRHEYTHHFMLQNFPSAYPAWMVEGYAEYYSMTRIKGGIVEVGRVNSWRSEELRNGAWLPIADVLANKRGPKGRNWSDFYAESWLLTHYLMSDPERFRQFQAYASAVARGADPVEAMVTATGLSMAALDQALRRYMNTGLRYTQYKRTDFTAPQITITELPPSADALLLDRLELVGHYYKDASPGYPDLIRSRAARFPGDQLATLALGQTELELGDPAKGRAVLEAWIGSHPDDADAMFVLGDHLLDQAREEEDETREGALRSDARALLERAAQLAPDDYRILYAYAQARYGEPGFPTEETQTLLVKAYKRAPQVDSLRFELVQVLMARRHWREAEALLKPLVNSPHGGDVVEKAREMMERVQAALAAA
;
A
#
# COMPACT_ATOMS: atom_id res chain seq x y z
N MET A 1 -19.86 69.48 30.24
CA MET A 1 -18.73 68.48 30.30
C MET A 1 -19.16 67.03 30.52
N SER A 2 -20.41 66.67 30.18
CA SER A 2 -20.94 65.31 30.43
C SER A 2 -21.13 64.41 29.14
N GLY A 3 -21.02 65.04 27.96
CA GLY A 3 -21.22 64.28 26.69
C GLY A 3 -19.98 63.56 26.14
N LEU A 4 -18.79 64.05 26.44
CA LEU A 4 -17.55 63.57 25.87
C LEU A 4 -17.05 62.26 26.55
N LYS A 5 -17.38 62.01 27.80
CA LYS A 5 -17.01 60.83 28.57
C LYS A 5 -17.82 59.57 28.19
N ARG A 6 -19.03 59.72 27.63
CA ARG A 6 -19.88 58.61 27.21
C ARG A 6 -19.46 58.03 25.87
N TRP A 7 -18.91 58.82 24.95
CA TRP A 7 -18.46 58.39 23.66
C TRP A 7 -17.11 57.64 23.71
N VAL A 8 -16.23 57.98 24.63
CA VAL A 8 -14.96 57.28 24.83
C VAL A 8 -15.17 55.88 25.41
N ALA A 9 -16.16 55.72 26.31
CA ALA A 9 -16.47 54.38 26.87
C ALA A 9 -17.10 53.40 25.85
N VAL A 10 -17.89 53.92 24.90
CA VAL A 10 -18.52 53.10 23.84
C VAL A 10 -17.50 52.69 22.76
N VAL A 11 -16.52 53.54 22.42
CA VAL A 11 -15.47 53.24 21.45
C VAL A 11 -14.46 52.23 22.02
N VAL A 12 -14.14 52.32 23.32
CA VAL A 12 -13.25 51.32 23.97
C VAL A 12 -13.93 49.97 24.13
N ALA A 13 -15.25 49.91 24.37
CA ALA A 13 -16.01 48.66 24.41
C ALA A 13 -16.19 48.04 23.01
N ALA A 14 -16.30 48.85 21.95
CA ALA A 14 -16.37 48.35 20.57
C ALA A 14 -15.01 47.82 20.04
N LEU A 15 -13.89 48.40 20.50
CA LEU A 15 -12.55 47.93 20.15
C LEU A 15 -12.14 46.67 20.95
N GLY A 16 -12.72 46.43 22.11
CA GLY A 16 -12.49 45.20 22.90
C GLY A 16 -13.27 43.98 22.41
N LEU A 17 -14.33 44.17 21.60
CA LEU A 17 -15.15 43.08 21.04
C LEU A 17 -14.66 42.61 19.66
N LEU A 18 -13.69 43.27 19.03
CA LEU A 18 -13.12 42.92 17.75
C LEU A 18 -11.90 41.97 17.87
N ALA A 19 -11.49 41.58 19.08
CA ALA A 19 -10.33 40.72 19.32
C ALA A 19 -10.65 39.27 19.66
N LEU A 20 -11.90 38.84 19.54
CA LEU A 20 -12.34 37.45 19.72
C LEU A 20 -13.03 36.95 18.44
N THR A 21 -12.36 37.07 17.29
CA THR A 21 -12.63 36.09 16.25
C THR A 21 -12.06 34.77 16.78
N PRO A 22 -12.89 33.74 17.01
CA PRO A 22 -12.32 32.42 17.24
C PRO A 22 -11.39 32.17 16.04
N ALA A 23 -10.08 31.99 16.29
CA ALA A 23 -9.23 31.40 15.31
C ALA A 23 -9.99 30.16 14.86
N ALA A 24 -10.36 30.07 13.58
CA ALA A 24 -10.98 28.87 13.03
C ALA A 24 -10.10 27.73 13.52
N ALA A 25 -10.67 26.83 14.33
CA ALA A 25 -9.93 25.71 14.87
C ALA A 25 -9.38 24.99 13.64
N GLN A 26 -8.08 25.12 13.40
CA GLN A 26 -7.42 24.47 12.29
C GLN A 26 -7.66 22.98 12.48
N ALA A 27 -8.24 22.32 11.49
CA ALA A 27 -8.52 20.90 11.57
C ALA A 27 -7.20 20.20 11.86
N LYS A 28 -7.14 19.47 12.97
CA LYS A 28 -5.92 18.81 13.42
C LYS A 28 -5.90 17.40 12.90
N TRP A 29 -4.76 16.95 12.44
CA TRP A 29 -4.57 15.57 12.08
C TRP A 29 -4.73 14.66 13.30
N LEU A 30 -5.55 13.62 13.13
CA LEU A 30 -5.80 12.58 14.10
C LEU A 30 -5.24 11.26 13.56
N LYS A 31 -4.74 10.44 14.48
CA LYS A 31 -4.36 9.04 14.24
C LYS A 31 -5.36 8.14 14.97
N ALA A 32 -6.06 7.28 14.26
CA ALA A 32 -6.84 6.19 14.83
C ALA A 32 -6.10 4.88 14.66
N GLU A 33 -5.96 4.14 15.73
CA GLU A 33 -5.31 2.84 15.76
C GLU A 33 -6.27 1.76 16.20
N SER A 34 -6.39 0.71 15.38
CA SER A 34 -7.20 -0.48 15.60
C SER A 34 -6.31 -1.74 15.55
N PRO A 35 -6.83 -2.96 15.70
CA PRO A 35 -6.03 -4.17 15.58
C PRO A 35 -5.29 -4.33 14.25
N ARG A 36 -5.86 -3.84 13.11
CA ARG A 36 -5.32 -4.09 11.77
C ARG A 36 -4.87 -2.84 11.03
N PHE A 37 -5.37 -1.67 11.42
CA PHE A 37 -5.18 -0.42 10.71
C PHE A 37 -4.60 0.67 11.59
N ILE A 38 -3.85 1.58 10.97
CA ILE A 38 -3.52 2.90 11.49
C ILE A 38 -4.08 3.89 10.47
N VAL A 39 -5.10 4.66 10.83
CA VAL A 39 -5.73 5.59 9.89
C VAL A 39 -5.49 7.02 10.34
N TYR A 40 -5.07 7.84 9.40
CA TYR A 40 -4.78 9.27 9.60
C TYR A 40 -5.80 10.11 8.86
N SER A 41 -6.35 11.14 9.50
CA SER A 41 -7.26 12.11 8.87
C SER A 41 -7.39 13.38 9.69
N ASP A 42 -7.73 14.47 9.03
CA ASP A 42 -8.11 15.73 9.67
C ASP A 42 -9.64 16.01 9.65
N ARG A 43 -10.43 15.00 9.23
CA ARG A 43 -11.91 15.08 9.12
C ARG A 43 -12.67 14.98 10.44
N GLY A 44 -11.96 14.85 11.56
CA GLY A 44 -12.55 14.73 12.88
C GLY A 44 -12.78 13.30 13.36
N GLU A 45 -12.91 13.15 14.68
CA GLU A 45 -12.89 11.84 15.36
C GLU A 45 -14.02 10.91 14.92
N SER A 46 -15.26 11.43 14.75
CA SER A 46 -16.41 10.58 14.41
C SER A 46 -16.27 9.95 13.03
N VAL A 47 -15.82 10.72 12.03
CA VAL A 47 -15.59 10.24 10.67
C VAL A 47 -14.47 9.20 10.66
N LEU A 48 -13.38 9.49 11.35
CA LEU A 48 -12.23 8.61 11.44
C LEU A 48 -12.58 7.28 12.12
N ARG A 49 -13.35 7.32 13.20
CA ARG A 49 -13.80 6.12 13.92
C ARG A 49 -14.74 5.27 13.09
N GLU A 50 -15.68 5.88 12.36
CA GLU A 50 -16.61 5.18 11.47
C GLU A 50 -15.86 4.49 10.33
N TYR A 51 -14.92 5.19 9.71
CA TYR A 51 -14.10 4.63 8.63
C TYR A 51 -13.24 3.43 9.10
N VAL A 52 -12.57 3.56 10.25
CA VAL A 52 -11.77 2.46 10.81
C VAL A 52 -12.66 1.25 11.12
N LEU A 53 -13.84 1.48 11.68
CA LEU A 53 -14.79 0.41 11.96
C LEU A 53 -15.24 -0.29 10.68
N GLU A 54 -15.52 0.44 9.62
CA GLU A 54 -15.87 -0.11 8.32
C GLU A 54 -14.76 -1.00 7.75
N MET A 55 -13.51 -0.53 7.79
CA MET A 55 -12.35 -1.30 7.31
C MET A 55 -12.12 -2.56 8.15
N GLU A 56 -12.32 -2.52 9.45
CA GLU A 56 -12.24 -3.70 10.33
C GLU A 56 -13.33 -4.73 10.02
N VAL A 57 -14.56 -4.29 9.73
CA VAL A 57 -15.65 -5.17 9.28
C VAL A 57 -15.30 -5.78 7.92
N PHE A 58 -14.72 -4.99 7.01
CA PHE A 58 -14.32 -5.45 5.68
C PHE A 58 -13.22 -6.52 5.76
N ASP A 59 -12.17 -6.30 6.55
CA ASP A 59 -11.13 -7.33 6.78
C ASP A 59 -11.73 -8.60 7.41
N SER A 60 -12.58 -8.46 8.42
CA SER A 60 -13.25 -9.59 9.06
C SER A 60 -14.10 -10.39 8.07
N LEU A 61 -14.78 -9.73 7.13
CA LEU A 61 -15.49 -10.37 6.03
C LEU A 61 -14.54 -11.18 5.14
N LEU A 62 -13.42 -10.57 4.69
CA LEU A 62 -12.44 -11.26 3.86
C LEU A 62 -11.85 -12.48 4.60
N ARG A 63 -11.52 -12.36 5.89
CA ARG A 63 -11.05 -13.47 6.71
C ARG A 63 -12.05 -14.60 6.79
N ALA A 64 -13.31 -14.29 7.10
CA ALA A 64 -14.39 -15.29 7.17
C ALA A 64 -14.57 -16.03 5.82
N ARG A 65 -14.49 -15.30 4.71
CA ARG A 65 -14.61 -15.88 3.36
C ARG A 65 -13.46 -16.83 3.00
N HIS A 66 -12.30 -16.63 3.60
CA HIS A 66 -11.10 -17.46 3.39
C HIS A 66 -10.84 -18.47 4.51
N GLY A 67 -11.73 -18.60 5.48
CA GLY A 67 -11.55 -19.52 6.60
C GLY A 67 -10.42 -19.12 7.56
N LEU A 68 -10.03 -17.84 7.56
CA LEU A 68 -9.10 -17.29 8.53
C LEU A 68 -9.82 -16.87 9.82
N PRO A 69 -9.13 -16.88 10.96
CA PRO A 69 -9.71 -16.36 12.20
C PRO A 69 -10.08 -14.87 12.05
N GLU A 70 -11.33 -14.54 12.31
CA GLU A 70 -11.84 -13.17 12.21
C GLU A 70 -11.17 -12.20 13.20
N THR A 71 -10.68 -12.72 14.33
CA THR A 71 -9.92 -11.97 15.33
C THR A 71 -8.40 -11.92 15.06
N GLY A 72 -7.94 -12.54 13.96
CA GLY A 72 -6.54 -12.52 13.59
C GLY A 72 -6.03 -11.10 13.34
N VAL A 73 -4.82 -10.81 13.79
CA VAL A 73 -4.13 -9.54 13.51
C VAL A 73 -3.04 -9.75 12.46
N PRO A 74 -2.81 -8.79 11.56
CA PRO A 74 -1.73 -8.88 10.59
C PRO A 74 -0.38 -8.73 11.29
N PRO A 75 0.71 -9.21 10.65
CA PRO A 75 2.06 -8.98 11.15
C PRO A 75 2.43 -7.51 11.26
N ARG A 76 1.81 -6.67 10.44
CA ARG A 76 1.91 -5.22 10.45
C ARG A 76 0.54 -4.61 10.15
N LYS A 77 0.17 -3.55 10.87
CA LYS A 77 -1.02 -2.75 10.58
C LYS A 77 -0.77 -1.95 9.31
N LEU A 78 -1.80 -1.83 8.47
CA LEU A 78 -1.72 -0.98 7.28
C LEU A 78 -1.97 0.49 7.65
N PRO A 79 -1.03 1.41 7.39
CA PRO A 79 -1.27 2.84 7.45
C PRO A 79 -2.16 3.28 6.28
N ILE A 80 -3.23 4.04 6.57
CA ILE A 80 -4.13 4.63 5.58
C ILE A 80 -4.22 6.13 5.86
N TYR A 81 -3.99 6.94 4.84
CA TYR A 81 -4.08 8.39 4.92
C TYR A 81 -5.31 8.87 4.16
N LEU A 82 -6.29 9.39 4.88
CA LEU A 82 -7.51 9.95 4.32
C LEU A 82 -7.32 11.46 4.14
N VAL A 83 -7.12 11.86 2.90
CA VAL A 83 -6.89 13.25 2.52
C VAL A 83 -8.21 13.95 2.13
N ARG A 84 -8.25 15.28 2.19
CA ARG A 84 -9.48 16.07 2.00
C ARG A 84 -9.93 16.13 0.55
N ASP A 85 -8.97 16.27 -0.32
CA ASP A 85 -9.19 16.58 -1.72
C ASP A 85 -7.99 16.15 -2.57
N ARG A 86 -8.07 16.47 -3.85
CA ARG A 86 -7.04 16.16 -4.82
C ARG A 86 -5.72 16.91 -4.57
N ASP A 87 -5.81 18.16 -4.10
CA ASP A 87 -4.61 18.95 -3.83
C ASP A 87 -3.77 18.30 -2.72
N ASP A 88 -4.44 17.80 -1.69
CA ASP A 88 -3.79 17.01 -0.65
C ASP A 88 -3.24 15.66 -1.17
N LEU A 89 -3.97 14.99 -2.09
CA LEU A 89 -3.46 13.77 -2.73
C LEU A 89 -2.17 14.07 -3.52
N GLN A 90 -2.14 15.14 -4.30
CA GLN A 90 -0.98 15.55 -5.08
C GLN A 90 0.23 15.91 -4.21
N ARG A 91 0.02 16.34 -2.96
CA ARG A 91 1.12 16.53 -1.99
C ARG A 91 1.77 15.23 -1.57
N THR A 92 1.07 14.09 -1.69
CA THR A 92 1.63 12.76 -1.38
C THR A 92 2.24 12.09 -2.60
N TRP A 93 1.81 12.49 -3.79
CA TRP A 93 2.29 12.01 -5.08
C TRP A 93 2.01 13.04 -6.17
N ASN A 94 2.99 13.89 -6.44
CA ASN A 94 2.88 14.98 -7.41
C ASN A 94 2.54 14.53 -8.84
N GLY A 95 2.92 13.29 -9.22
CA GLY A 95 2.58 12.67 -10.51
C GLY A 95 1.20 12.04 -10.59
N ALA A 96 0.35 12.15 -9.56
CA ALA A 96 -0.98 11.56 -9.58
C ALA A 96 -1.86 12.21 -10.66
N GLY A 97 -2.27 11.41 -11.65
CA GLY A 97 -3.14 11.84 -12.75
C GLY A 97 -4.55 12.22 -12.27
N ASP A 98 -5.31 12.93 -13.13
CA ASP A 98 -6.64 13.46 -12.76
C ASP A 98 -7.70 12.42 -12.41
N ALA A 99 -7.55 11.19 -12.79
CA ALA A 99 -8.48 10.10 -12.48
C ALA A 99 -8.14 9.34 -11.19
N VAL A 100 -7.02 9.69 -10.51
CA VAL A 100 -6.57 8.98 -9.29
C VAL A 100 -7.33 9.51 -8.08
N ALA A 101 -8.20 8.70 -7.47
CA ALA A 101 -8.89 9.01 -6.22
C ALA A 101 -8.16 8.46 -4.97
N GLY A 102 -7.17 7.61 -5.18
CA GLY A 102 -6.34 7.03 -4.14
C GLY A 102 -5.34 6.04 -4.73
N TYR A 103 -4.40 5.60 -3.92
CA TYR A 103 -3.38 4.63 -4.33
C TYR A 103 -2.85 3.81 -3.15
N TYR A 104 -2.27 2.67 -3.46
CA TYR A 104 -1.55 1.82 -2.52
C TYR A 104 -0.06 1.80 -2.89
N HIS A 105 0.80 1.96 -1.90
CA HIS A 105 2.26 1.94 -2.05
C HIS A 105 2.86 0.73 -1.32
N PRO A 106 3.27 -0.33 -2.01
CA PRO A 106 3.94 -1.50 -1.42
C PRO A 106 5.48 -1.34 -1.43
N GLY A 107 6.01 -0.26 -0.87
CA GLY A 107 7.44 0.07 -0.95
C GLY A 107 8.33 -0.62 0.08
N GLY A 108 9.62 -0.75 -0.24
CA GLY A 108 10.65 -1.18 0.71
C GLY A 108 10.86 -0.18 1.84
N GLY A 109 10.73 1.12 1.55
CA GLY A 109 10.83 2.22 2.51
C GLY A 109 9.60 2.40 3.39
N ASP A 110 8.40 2.10 2.90
CA ASP A 110 7.16 1.93 3.67
C ASP A 110 6.05 1.28 2.81
N THR A 111 5.00 0.78 3.47
CA THR A 111 3.77 0.30 2.84
C THR A 111 2.60 1.06 3.42
N PHE A 112 1.86 1.78 2.60
CA PHE A 112 0.72 2.59 3.02
C PHE A 112 -0.31 2.75 1.89
N ALA A 113 -1.49 3.25 2.23
CA ALA A 113 -2.51 3.65 1.27
C ALA A 113 -2.91 5.11 1.49
N VAL A 114 -3.26 5.79 0.41
CA VAL A 114 -3.81 7.16 0.44
C VAL A 114 -5.12 7.15 -0.31
N ALA A 115 -6.14 7.84 0.22
CA ALA A 115 -7.41 8.04 -0.48
C ALA A 115 -7.98 9.41 -0.19
N VAL A 116 -8.63 9.99 -1.21
CA VAL A 116 -9.47 11.19 -1.03
C VAL A 116 -10.75 10.78 -0.34
N LEU A 117 -11.11 11.47 0.74
CA LEU A 117 -12.39 11.31 1.42
C LEU A 117 -13.22 12.60 1.23
N GLU A 118 -14.06 12.62 0.21
CA GLU A 118 -14.90 13.78 -0.08
C GLU A 118 -15.99 13.96 0.98
N SER A 119 -16.33 15.23 1.29
CA SER A 119 -17.28 15.56 2.35
C SER A 119 -18.73 15.13 2.07
N ASN A 120 -19.05 14.83 0.81
CA ASN A 120 -20.38 14.46 0.35
C ASN A 120 -20.47 13.02 -0.15
N ALA A 121 -19.45 12.22 0.11
CA ALA A 121 -19.35 10.89 -0.44
C ALA A 121 -20.44 9.97 0.11
N GLN A 122 -21.28 9.56 -0.79
CA GLN A 122 -22.09 8.37 -0.61
C GLN A 122 -21.24 7.17 -1.04
N ASP A 123 -21.26 6.09 -0.30
CA ASP A 123 -20.76 4.72 -0.56
C ASP A 123 -19.54 4.52 -1.54
N ASP A 124 -19.13 5.52 -2.34
CA ASP A 124 -18.12 5.39 -3.41
C ASP A 124 -16.68 5.69 -3.00
N ASP A 125 -16.44 6.50 -1.97
CA ASP A 125 -15.06 6.91 -1.58
C ASP A 125 -14.23 5.75 -1.02
N SER A 126 -14.89 4.80 -0.38
CA SER A 126 -14.22 3.61 0.15
C SER A 126 -13.92 2.54 -0.93
N VAL A 127 -14.43 2.70 -2.17
CA VAL A 127 -14.26 1.71 -3.25
C VAL A 127 -12.79 1.53 -3.58
N THR A 128 -12.06 2.62 -3.79
CA THR A 128 -10.63 2.57 -4.13
C THR A 128 -9.82 1.89 -3.01
N ILE A 129 -10.03 2.28 -1.76
CA ILE A 129 -9.29 1.67 -0.65
C ILE A 129 -9.67 0.21 -0.43
N ARG A 130 -10.94 -0.16 -0.60
CA ARG A 130 -11.33 -1.58 -0.55
C ARG A 130 -10.72 -2.40 -1.68
N HIS A 131 -10.56 -1.82 -2.88
CA HIS A 131 -9.84 -2.44 -3.99
C HIS A 131 -8.37 -2.70 -3.61
N GLU A 132 -7.65 -1.65 -3.23
CA GLU A 132 -6.24 -1.73 -2.86
C GLU A 132 -6.01 -2.62 -1.61
N TYR A 133 -6.92 -2.52 -0.62
CA TYR A 133 -6.85 -3.38 0.54
C TYR A 133 -7.07 -4.86 0.20
N THR A 134 -7.91 -5.15 -0.79
CA THR A 134 -8.10 -6.54 -1.24
C THR A 134 -6.82 -7.11 -1.83
N HIS A 135 -6.06 -6.35 -2.61
CA HIS A 135 -4.72 -6.73 -3.06
C HIS A 135 -3.76 -6.96 -1.88
N HIS A 136 -3.70 -6.01 -0.95
CA HIS A 136 -2.90 -6.13 0.27
C HIS A 136 -3.26 -7.40 1.05
N PHE A 137 -4.55 -7.64 1.27
CA PHE A 137 -5.06 -8.82 1.98
C PHE A 137 -4.66 -10.14 1.31
N MET A 138 -4.81 -10.22 -0.02
CA MET A 138 -4.45 -11.40 -0.80
C MET A 138 -2.95 -11.70 -0.70
N LEU A 139 -2.11 -10.70 -0.94
CA LEU A 139 -0.66 -10.87 -0.93
C LEU A 139 -0.11 -11.16 0.46
N GLN A 140 -0.71 -10.57 1.49
CA GLN A 140 -0.27 -10.77 2.88
C GLN A 140 -0.66 -12.14 3.43
N ASN A 141 -1.86 -12.64 3.11
CA ASN A 141 -2.36 -13.88 3.68
C ASN A 141 -2.18 -15.10 2.77
N PHE A 142 -2.16 -14.88 1.46
CA PHE A 142 -2.12 -15.94 0.45
C PHE A 142 -1.17 -15.58 -0.70
N PRO A 143 0.14 -15.39 -0.45
CA PRO A 143 1.09 -15.05 -1.51
C PRO A 143 1.23 -16.24 -2.46
N SER A 144 0.49 -16.24 -3.55
CA SER A 144 0.45 -17.30 -4.56
C SER A 144 0.52 -16.72 -5.98
N ALA A 145 0.82 -17.58 -6.94
CA ALA A 145 0.87 -17.24 -8.36
C ALA A 145 -0.52 -17.14 -8.97
N TYR A 146 -1.29 -16.13 -8.58
CA TYR A 146 -2.61 -15.89 -9.17
C TYR A 146 -2.51 -15.33 -10.59
N PRO A 147 -3.40 -15.71 -11.51
CA PRO A 147 -3.53 -15.03 -12.80
C PRO A 147 -3.91 -13.56 -12.61
N ALA A 148 -3.42 -12.68 -13.47
CA ALA A 148 -3.66 -11.24 -13.39
C ALA A 148 -5.17 -10.89 -13.32
N TRP A 149 -5.99 -11.53 -14.17
CA TRP A 149 -7.44 -11.30 -14.15
C TRP A 149 -8.08 -11.65 -12.79
N MET A 150 -7.56 -12.67 -12.11
CA MET A 150 -8.09 -13.09 -10.80
C MET A 150 -7.73 -12.08 -9.72
N VAL A 151 -6.52 -11.53 -9.75
CA VAL A 151 -6.07 -10.50 -8.81
C VAL A 151 -6.94 -9.26 -8.94
N GLU A 152 -7.10 -8.74 -10.17
CA GLU A 152 -7.89 -7.54 -10.44
C GLU A 152 -9.40 -7.77 -10.26
N GLY A 153 -9.91 -8.86 -10.83
CA GLY A 153 -11.33 -9.17 -10.74
C GLY A 153 -11.81 -9.43 -9.32
N TYR A 154 -10.94 -9.98 -8.48
CA TYR A 154 -11.23 -10.19 -7.07
C TYR A 154 -11.28 -8.87 -6.30
N ALA A 155 -10.34 -7.97 -6.54
CA ALA A 155 -10.32 -6.63 -5.98
C ALA A 155 -11.54 -5.82 -6.42
N GLU A 156 -11.88 -5.83 -7.72
CA GLU A 156 -13.07 -5.20 -8.28
C GLU A 156 -14.40 -5.75 -7.70
N TYR A 157 -14.45 -7.06 -7.44
CA TYR A 157 -15.63 -7.69 -6.84
C TYR A 157 -15.86 -7.26 -5.40
N TYR A 158 -14.79 -7.24 -4.58
CA TYR A 158 -14.90 -6.89 -3.17
C TYR A 158 -14.91 -5.38 -2.91
N SER A 159 -14.35 -4.56 -3.81
CA SER A 159 -14.38 -3.10 -3.68
C SER A 159 -15.81 -2.57 -3.58
N MET A 160 -16.76 -3.21 -4.25
CA MET A 160 -18.18 -2.85 -4.26
C MET A 160 -18.95 -3.31 -3.02
N THR A 161 -18.26 -3.86 -2.01
CA THR A 161 -18.87 -4.24 -0.75
C THR A 161 -19.45 -3.02 -0.04
N ARG A 162 -20.71 -3.09 0.37
CA ARG A 162 -21.36 -2.05 1.16
C ARG A 162 -21.57 -2.53 2.60
N ILE A 163 -21.18 -1.69 3.54
CA ILE A 163 -21.30 -1.96 4.98
C ILE A 163 -22.13 -0.84 5.58
N LYS A 164 -23.35 -1.17 6.04
CA LYS A 164 -24.25 -0.16 6.63
C LYS A 164 -25.21 -0.79 7.62
N GLY A 165 -25.27 -0.24 8.84
CA GLY A 165 -26.26 -0.65 9.85
C GLY A 165 -26.20 -2.12 10.22
N GLY A 166 -25.00 -2.74 10.27
CA GLY A 166 -24.82 -4.16 10.55
C GLY A 166 -25.18 -5.09 9.40
N ILE A 167 -25.42 -4.54 8.22
CA ILE A 167 -25.67 -5.27 6.97
C ILE A 167 -24.44 -5.14 6.10
N VAL A 168 -23.97 -6.26 5.54
CA VAL A 168 -22.87 -6.34 4.59
C VAL A 168 -23.39 -6.91 3.27
N GLU A 169 -23.25 -6.15 2.20
CA GLU A 169 -23.67 -6.53 0.85
C GLU A 169 -22.41 -6.78 0.02
N VAL A 170 -22.25 -8.00 -0.51
CA VAL A 170 -21.06 -8.43 -1.27
C VAL A 170 -21.45 -8.80 -2.68
N GLY A 171 -20.64 -8.41 -3.67
CA GLY A 171 -20.91 -8.66 -5.08
C GLY A 171 -21.97 -7.70 -5.64
N ARG A 172 -22.02 -6.48 -5.15
CA ARG A 172 -22.86 -5.44 -5.77
C ARG A 172 -22.33 -5.12 -7.16
N VAL A 173 -23.24 -4.66 -8.01
CA VAL A 173 -22.88 -4.27 -9.36
C VAL A 173 -21.90 -3.11 -9.34
N ASN A 174 -20.77 -3.27 -10.01
CA ASN A 174 -19.90 -2.17 -10.35
C ASN A 174 -20.49 -1.45 -11.57
N SER A 175 -21.09 -0.28 -11.34
CA SER A 175 -21.79 0.49 -12.40
C SER A 175 -20.84 0.89 -13.51
N TRP A 176 -19.61 1.28 -13.18
CA TRP A 176 -18.59 1.71 -14.13
C TRP A 176 -18.16 0.54 -15.03
N ARG A 177 -17.80 -0.59 -14.44
CA ARG A 177 -17.39 -1.80 -15.18
C ARG A 177 -18.54 -2.35 -16.02
N SER A 178 -19.76 -2.29 -15.48
CA SER A 178 -20.95 -2.73 -16.24
C SER A 178 -21.28 -1.82 -17.41
N GLU A 179 -21.01 -0.52 -17.31
CA GLU A 179 -21.18 0.43 -18.40
C GLU A 179 -20.09 0.25 -19.47
N GLU A 180 -18.85 0.05 -19.07
CA GLU A 180 -17.76 -0.31 -19.98
C GLU A 180 -18.09 -1.55 -20.81
N LEU A 181 -18.60 -2.61 -20.18
CA LEU A 181 -19.02 -3.84 -20.89
C LEU A 181 -20.24 -3.64 -21.81
N ARG A 182 -21.14 -2.70 -21.51
CA ARG A 182 -22.29 -2.40 -22.41
C ARG A 182 -21.89 -1.60 -23.63
N ASN A 183 -20.90 -0.72 -23.48
CA ASN A 183 -20.52 0.27 -24.49
C ASN A 183 -19.20 -0.06 -25.18
N GLY A 184 -18.39 -0.96 -24.60
CA GLY A 184 -17.05 -1.33 -25.04
C GLY A 184 -16.98 -2.57 -25.93
N ALA A 185 -15.76 -2.84 -26.39
CA ALA A 185 -15.44 -4.07 -27.10
C ALA A 185 -14.98 -5.12 -26.10
N TRP A 186 -15.66 -6.26 -26.06
CA TRP A 186 -15.26 -7.38 -25.22
C TRP A 186 -13.96 -8.02 -25.74
N LEU A 187 -13.03 -8.27 -24.84
CA LEU A 187 -11.86 -9.10 -25.13
C LEU A 187 -12.30 -10.56 -25.25
N PRO A 188 -11.67 -11.39 -26.10
CA PRO A 188 -11.84 -12.83 -26.03
C PRO A 188 -11.46 -13.33 -24.63
N ILE A 189 -12.34 -14.08 -23.96
CA ILE A 189 -12.09 -14.54 -22.59
C ILE A 189 -10.78 -15.35 -22.47
N ALA A 190 -10.36 -16.05 -23.53
CA ALA A 190 -9.08 -16.73 -23.57
C ALA A 190 -7.89 -15.76 -23.45
N ASP A 191 -8.00 -14.56 -23.99
CA ASP A 191 -6.95 -13.54 -23.89
C ASP A 191 -6.92 -12.93 -22.49
N VAL A 192 -8.08 -12.74 -21.85
CA VAL A 192 -8.17 -12.33 -20.43
C VAL A 192 -7.49 -13.35 -19.53
N LEU A 193 -7.81 -14.64 -19.69
CA LEU A 193 -7.21 -15.74 -18.91
C LEU A 193 -5.68 -15.85 -19.13
N ALA A 194 -5.23 -15.67 -20.37
CA ALA A 194 -3.81 -15.74 -20.73
C ALA A 194 -3.04 -14.42 -20.47
N ASN A 195 -3.67 -13.42 -19.85
CA ASN A 195 -3.11 -12.07 -19.62
C ASN A 195 -2.58 -11.42 -20.93
N LYS A 196 -3.18 -11.73 -22.05
CA LYS A 196 -2.88 -11.10 -23.33
C LYS A 196 -3.64 -9.79 -23.44
N ARG A 197 -2.97 -8.75 -23.01
CA ARG A 197 -3.47 -7.37 -23.15
C ARG A 197 -3.11 -6.90 -24.54
N GLY A 198 -4.07 -6.39 -25.31
CA GLY A 198 -3.81 -5.80 -26.61
C GLY A 198 -2.84 -4.60 -26.55
N PRO A 199 -2.63 -3.86 -27.65
CA PRO A 199 -1.69 -2.73 -27.69
C PRO A 199 -1.96 -1.73 -26.58
N LYS A 200 -0.87 -1.20 -25.98
CA LYS A 200 -0.90 -0.24 -24.85
C LYS A 200 -1.93 0.87 -25.05
N GLY A 201 -2.79 1.06 -24.06
CA GLY A 201 -3.67 2.22 -23.92
C GLY A 201 -5.17 1.98 -24.10
N ARG A 202 -5.62 0.91 -24.73
CA ARG A 202 -7.04 0.70 -25.03
C ARG A 202 -7.72 -0.39 -24.19
N ASN A 203 -6.97 -1.30 -23.60
CA ASN A 203 -7.51 -2.56 -23.09
C ASN A 203 -7.39 -2.76 -21.58
N TRP A 204 -6.91 -1.78 -20.81
CA TRP A 204 -6.86 -1.90 -19.35
C TRP A 204 -8.28 -1.88 -18.77
N SER A 205 -9.10 -0.92 -19.19
CA SER A 205 -10.46 -0.77 -18.71
C SER A 205 -11.31 -2.00 -19.04
N ASP A 206 -11.23 -2.46 -20.30
CA ASP A 206 -11.92 -3.67 -20.77
C ASP A 206 -11.45 -4.91 -19.98
N PHE A 207 -10.15 -5.04 -19.75
CA PHE A 207 -9.58 -6.15 -18.96
C PHE A 207 -10.10 -6.16 -17.51
N TYR A 208 -10.15 -5.01 -16.85
CA TYR A 208 -10.71 -4.90 -15.49
C TYR A 208 -12.20 -5.22 -15.47
N ALA A 209 -12.95 -4.72 -16.45
CA ALA A 209 -14.39 -4.96 -16.55
C ALA A 209 -14.73 -6.44 -16.74
N GLU A 210 -14.00 -7.13 -17.64
CA GLU A 210 -14.19 -8.56 -17.85
C GLU A 210 -13.69 -9.42 -16.69
N SER A 211 -12.57 -9.04 -16.06
CA SER A 211 -12.06 -9.68 -14.86
C SER A 211 -13.06 -9.60 -13.70
N TRP A 212 -13.68 -8.41 -13.51
CA TRP A 212 -14.78 -8.24 -12.57
C TRP A 212 -15.96 -9.15 -12.88
N LEU A 213 -16.44 -9.15 -14.15
CA LEU A 213 -17.60 -9.94 -14.52
C LEU A 213 -17.35 -11.45 -14.39
N LEU A 214 -16.16 -11.92 -14.80
CA LEU A 214 -15.77 -13.33 -14.64
C LEU A 214 -15.73 -13.72 -13.17
N THR A 215 -15.13 -12.88 -12.33
CA THR A 215 -15.12 -13.12 -10.87
C THR A 215 -16.54 -13.14 -10.31
N HIS A 216 -17.36 -12.15 -10.66
CA HIS A 216 -18.74 -12.07 -10.23
C HIS A 216 -19.56 -13.32 -10.66
N TYR A 217 -19.35 -13.79 -11.88
CA TYR A 217 -19.98 -15.01 -12.40
C TYR A 217 -19.55 -16.24 -11.60
N LEU A 218 -18.25 -16.40 -11.35
CA LEU A 218 -17.71 -17.54 -10.62
C LEU A 218 -18.04 -17.52 -9.12
N MET A 219 -18.29 -16.34 -8.56
CA MET A 219 -18.69 -16.17 -7.15
C MET A 219 -20.21 -16.24 -6.93
N SER A 220 -21.02 -16.33 -8.01
CA SER A 220 -22.48 -16.13 -7.96
C SER A 220 -23.27 -17.28 -7.33
N ASP A 221 -22.72 -18.49 -7.31
CA ASP A 221 -23.35 -19.65 -6.70
C ASP A 221 -22.29 -20.68 -6.21
N PRO A 222 -22.69 -21.63 -5.32
CA PRO A 222 -21.74 -22.57 -4.72
C PRO A 222 -21.03 -23.50 -5.73
N GLU A 223 -21.69 -23.87 -6.84
CA GLU A 223 -21.06 -24.74 -7.86
C GLU A 223 -19.96 -23.99 -8.61
N ARG A 224 -20.25 -22.77 -9.08
CA ARG A 224 -19.29 -21.92 -9.76
C ARG A 224 -18.13 -21.54 -8.84
N PHE A 225 -18.41 -21.33 -7.56
CA PHE A 225 -17.36 -21.08 -6.57
C PHE A 225 -16.42 -22.29 -6.42
N ARG A 226 -16.93 -23.53 -6.42
CA ARG A 226 -16.09 -24.72 -6.47
C ARG A 226 -15.24 -24.79 -7.74
N GLN A 227 -15.83 -24.45 -8.89
CA GLN A 227 -15.09 -24.36 -10.16
C GLN A 227 -13.98 -23.32 -10.09
N PHE A 228 -14.24 -22.16 -9.51
CA PHE A 228 -13.25 -21.11 -9.27
C PHE A 228 -12.09 -21.60 -8.38
N GLN A 229 -12.38 -22.29 -7.29
CA GLN A 229 -11.36 -22.86 -6.41
C GLN A 229 -10.52 -23.93 -7.12
N ALA A 230 -11.14 -24.81 -7.91
CA ALA A 230 -10.47 -25.82 -8.70
C ALA A 230 -9.53 -25.18 -9.73
N TYR A 231 -10.00 -24.17 -10.45
CA TYR A 231 -9.22 -23.37 -11.38
C TYR A 231 -7.99 -22.73 -10.70
N ALA A 232 -8.21 -21.97 -9.62
CA ALA A 232 -7.15 -21.28 -8.90
C ALA A 232 -6.08 -22.26 -8.40
N SER A 233 -6.51 -23.40 -7.87
CA SER A 233 -5.61 -24.46 -7.43
C SER A 233 -4.79 -25.08 -8.58
N ALA A 234 -5.39 -25.28 -9.76
CA ALA A 234 -4.69 -25.84 -10.92
C ALA A 234 -3.61 -24.87 -11.45
N VAL A 235 -3.96 -23.59 -11.58
CA VAL A 235 -3.01 -22.55 -12.04
C VAL A 235 -1.88 -22.33 -11.03
N ALA A 236 -2.18 -22.35 -9.73
CA ALA A 236 -1.14 -22.27 -8.69
C ALA A 236 -0.13 -23.43 -8.77
N ARG A 237 -0.52 -24.58 -9.31
CA ARG A 237 0.38 -25.72 -9.60
C ARG A 237 1.07 -25.65 -10.96
N GLY A 238 0.83 -24.60 -11.76
CA GLY A 238 1.47 -24.36 -13.05
C GLY A 238 0.68 -24.84 -14.26
N ALA A 239 -0.61 -25.17 -14.13
CA ALA A 239 -1.46 -25.49 -15.28
C ALA A 239 -1.65 -24.25 -16.17
N ASP A 240 -1.78 -24.47 -17.49
CA ASP A 240 -2.15 -23.41 -18.42
C ASP A 240 -3.51 -22.80 -18.01
N PRO A 241 -3.62 -21.47 -17.91
CA PRO A 241 -4.84 -20.83 -17.41
C PRO A 241 -6.08 -21.09 -18.26
N VAL A 242 -5.94 -21.20 -19.59
CA VAL A 242 -7.07 -21.46 -20.50
C VAL A 242 -7.55 -22.90 -20.35
N GLU A 243 -6.64 -23.87 -20.36
CA GLU A 243 -6.95 -25.29 -20.19
C GLU A 243 -7.51 -25.57 -18.78
N ALA A 244 -6.96 -24.94 -17.75
CA ALA A 244 -7.46 -25.04 -16.39
C ALA A 244 -8.90 -24.55 -16.27
N MET A 245 -9.28 -23.44 -16.95
CA MET A 245 -10.64 -22.91 -16.94
C MET A 245 -11.61 -23.84 -17.66
N VAL A 246 -11.22 -24.39 -18.82
CA VAL A 246 -12.01 -25.41 -19.52
C VAL A 246 -12.26 -26.64 -18.62
N THR A 247 -11.20 -27.12 -17.98
CA THR A 247 -11.30 -28.28 -17.09
C THR A 247 -12.19 -28.02 -15.87
N ALA A 248 -12.05 -26.85 -15.25
CA ALA A 248 -12.78 -26.49 -14.03
C ALA A 248 -14.27 -26.25 -14.31
N THR A 249 -14.61 -25.62 -15.44
CA THR A 249 -16.00 -25.24 -15.77
C THR A 249 -16.73 -26.24 -16.66
N GLY A 250 -16.00 -27.08 -17.39
CA GLY A 250 -16.56 -27.95 -18.44
C GLY A 250 -17.03 -27.16 -19.68
N LEU A 251 -16.70 -25.87 -19.79
CA LEU A 251 -17.12 -25.01 -20.88
C LEU A 251 -15.96 -24.72 -21.84
N SER A 252 -16.23 -24.77 -23.14
CA SER A 252 -15.29 -24.19 -24.11
C SER A 252 -15.21 -22.65 -23.91
N MET A 253 -14.14 -22.02 -24.39
CA MET A 253 -13.99 -20.56 -24.28
C MET A 253 -15.15 -19.81 -24.95
N ALA A 254 -15.61 -20.25 -26.11
CA ALA A 254 -16.77 -19.67 -26.77
C ALA A 254 -18.07 -19.85 -25.95
N ALA A 255 -18.24 -20.97 -25.27
CA ALA A 255 -19.39 -21.21 -24.41
C ALA A 255 -19.32 -20.35 -23.13
N LEU A 256 -18.12 -20.14 -22.58
CA LEU A 256 -17.91 -19.25 -21.43
C LEU A 256 -18.18 -17.80 -21.79
N ASP A 257 -17.67 -17.29 -22.93
CA ASP A 257 -18.00 -15.95 -23.45
C ASP A 257 -19.51 -15.74 -23.54
N GLN A 258 -20.23 -16.69 -24.14
CA GLN A 258 -21.69 -16.61 -24.24
C GLN A 258 -22.36 -16.64 -22.85
N ALA A 259 -21.85 -17.44 -21.93
CA ALA A 259 -22.38 -17.50 -20.56
C ALA A 259 -22.21 -16.18 -19.82
N LEU A 260 -21.05 -15.53 -19.95
CA LEU A 260 -20.78 -14.22 -19.34
C LEU A 260 -21.68 -13.13 -19.93
N ARG A 261 -21.85 -13.08 -21.26
CA ARG A 261 -22.77 -12.14 -21.93
C ARG A 261 -24.24 -12.32 -21.48
N ARG A 262 -24.69 -13.57 -21.36
CA ARG A 262 -26.03 -13.85 -20.82
C ARG A 262 -26.15 -13.42 -19.37
N TYR A 263 -25.13 -13.74 -18.57
CA TYR A 263 -25.11 -13.39 -17.14
C TYR A 263 -25.17 -11.89 -16.90
N MET A 264 -24.43 -11.10 -17.67
CA MET A 264 -24.47 -9.65 -17.63
C MET A 264 -25.89 -9.08 -17.88
N ASN A 265 -26.70 -9.72 -18.72
CA ASN A 265 -28.05 -9.28 -19.12
C ASN A 265 -29.17 -9.83 -18.22
N THR A 266 -28.93 -10.87 -17.40
CA THR A 266 -29.98 -11.52 -16.58
C THR A 266 -30.18 -10.91 -15.20
N GLY A 267 -29.44 -9.86 -14.88
CA GLY A 267 -29.43 -9.21 -13.55
C GLY A 267 -28.40 -9.83 -12.61
N LEU A 268 -27.38 -9.04 -12.34
CA LEU A 268 -26.34 -9.38 -11.40
C LEU A 268 -26.92 -9.36 -9.98
N ARG A 269 -26.58 -10.36 -9.17
CA ARG A 269 -27.11 -10.51 -7.81
C ARG A 269 -25.98 -10.34 -6.82
N TYR A 270 -26.25 -9.65 -5.72
CA TYR A 270 -25.34 -9.58 -4.57
C TYR A 270 -25.85 -10.46 -3.42
N THR A 271 -24.96 -10.80 -2.52
CA THR A 271 -25.29 -11.52 -1.30
C THR A 271 -25.31 -10.55 -0.11
N GLN A 272 -26.36 -10.65 0.71
CA GLN A 272 -26.51 -9.83 1.89
C GLN A 272 -26.27 -10.69 3.13
N TYR A 273 -25.40 -10.24 4.02
CA TYR A 273 -25.09 -10.85 5.30
C TYR A 273 -25.52 -9.90 6.42
N LYS A 274 -26.14 -10.47 7.45
CA LYS A 274 -26.41 -9.75 8.68
C LYS A 274 -25.28 -10.03 9.65
N ARG A 275 -24.52 -9.02 10.04
CA ARG A 275 -23.38 -9.09 10.96
C ARG A 275 -23.81 -8.54 12.32
N THR A 276 -24.61 -9.33 13.05
CA THR A 276 -25.05 -8.99 14.42
C THR A 276 -24.07 -9.44 15.50
N ASP A 277 -23.13 -10.28 15.15
CA ASP A 277 -22.12 -10.91 15.99
C ASP A 277 -20.74 -10.23 15.91
N PHE A 278 -20.60 -9.20 15.08
CA PHE A 278 -19.35 -8.45 14.98
C PHE A 278 -19.12 -7.65 16.27
N THR A 279 -18.09 -8.00 16.99
CA THR A 279 -17.62 -7.21 18.13
C THR A 279 -16.74 -6.07 17.62
N ALA A 280 -17.19 -4.84 17.85
CA ALA A 280 -16.41 -3.66 17.47
C ALA A 280 -15.03 -3.69 18.16
N PRO A 281 -13.94 -3.53 17.41
CA PRO A 281 -12.61 -3.52 17.99
C PRO A 281 -12.38 -2.26 18.82
N GLN A 282 -11.41 -2.32 19.72
CA GLN A 282 -10.93 -1.13 20.39
C GLN A 282 -10.22 -0.22 19.38
N ILE A 283 -10.64 1.04 19.32
CA ILE A 283 -10.04 2.07 18.47
C ILE A 283 -9.52 3.18 19.39
N THR A 284 -8.20 3.37 19.37
CA THR A 284 -7.54 4.48 20.08
C THR A 284 -7.33 5.62 19.13
N ILE A 285 -7.78 6.83 19.50
CA ILE A 285 -7.59 8.05 18.70
C ILE A 285 -6.66 8.99 19.46
N THR A 286 -5.65 9.50 18.76
CA THR A 286 -4.68 10.45 19.26
C THR A 286 -4.52 11.62 18.30
N GLU A 287 -4.37 12.82 18.84
CA GLU A 287 -4.04 14.02 18.06
C GLU A 287 -2.55 13.99 17.70
N LEU A 288 -2.22 14.30 16.43
CA LEU A 288 -0.85 14.44 15.98
C LEU A 288 -0.27 15.80 16.36
N PRO A 289 1.07 15.91 16.43
CA PRO A 289 1.73 17.21 16.63
C PRO A 289 1.34 18.22 15.54
N PRO A 290 1.40 19.53 15.82
CA PRO A 290 1.07 20.58 14.85
C PRO A 290 1.92 20.54 13.57
N SER A 291 3.09 19.91 13.58
CA SER A 291 3.92 19.65 12.41
C SER A 291 3.22 18.78 11.35
N ALA A 292 2.27 17.95 11.76
CA ALA A 292 1.52 17.07 10.84
C ALA A 292 0.71 17.86 9.81
N ASP A 293 0.09 18.99 10.21
CA ASP A 293 -0.64 19.85 9.27
C ASP A 293 0.24 20.39 8.14
N ALA A 294 1.51 20.60 8.44
CA ALA A 294 2.45 21.18 7.49
C ALA A 294 3.21 20.12 6.68
N LEU A 295 3.53 18.97 7.27
CA LEU A 295 4.58 18.08 6.75
C LEU A 295 4.17 16.62 6.58
N LEU A 296 3.02 16.16 7.13
CA LEU A 296 2.64 14.74 7.09
C LEU A 296 2.52 14.22 5.65
N LEU A 297 1.82 14.98 4.79
CA LEU A 297 1.61 14.58 3.40
C LEU A 297 2.89 14.68 2.57
N ASP A 298 3.68 15.73 2.77
CA ASP A 298 4.99 15.86 2.09
C ASP A 298 5.95 14.74 2.51
N ARG A 299 5.85 14.27 3.76
CA ARG A 299 6.63 13.11 4.22
C ARG A 299 6.29 11.83 3.45
N LEU A 300 5.03 11.65 3.04
CA LEU A 300 4.63 10.51 2.20
C LEU A 300 5.23 10.57 0.80
N GLU A 301 5.34 11.77 0.21
CA GLU A 301 6.02 11.95 -1.08
C GLU A 301 7.49 11.54 -1.00
N LEU A 302 8.18 11.91 0.10
CA LEU A 302 9.57 11.50 0.34
C LEU A 302 9.71 9.99 0.52
N VAL A 303 8.88 9.40 1.38
CA VAL A 303 8.91 7.94 1.67
C VAL A 303 8.52 7.10 0.46
N GLY A 304 7.59 7.60 -0.36
CA GLY A 304 7.18 6.94 -1.61
C GLY A 304 8.16 7.13 -2.76
N HIS A 305 9.21 7.93 -2.59
CA HIS A 305 10.16 8.31 -3.64
C HIS A 305 9.48 8.96 -4.87
N TYR A 306 8.36 9.67 -4.64
CA TYR A 306 7.62 10.39 -5.69
C TYR A 306 8.19 11.77 -5.98
N TYR A 307 9.15 12.24 -5.19
CA TYR A 307 9.80 13.55 -5.28
C TYR A 307 10.67 13.74 -6.54
N LYS A 308 10.92 12.69 -7.32
CA LYS A 308 11.70 12.79 -8.56
C LYS A 308 11.10 13.77 -9.57
N ASP A 309 9.77 13.96 -9.49
CA ASP A 309 9.00 14.91 -10.29
C ASP A 309 8.64 16.18 -9.49
N ALA A 310 9.20 16.35 -8.29
CA ALA A 310 8.92 17.51 -7.45
C ALA A 310 9.42 18.82 -8.08
N SER A 311 8.74 19.91 -7.78
CA SER A 311 9.13 21.23 -8.27
C SER A 311 10.50 21.65 -7.71
N PRO A 312 11.30 22.45 -8.44
CA PRO A 312 12.61 22.92 -7.97
C PRO A 312 12.58 23.65 -6.61
N GLY A 313 11.44 24.23 -6.22
CA GLY A 313 11.23 24.91 -4.94
C GLY A 313 10.83 23.98 -3.78
N TYR A 314 10.64 22.69 -4.03
CA TYR A 314 10.18 21.74 -3.01
C TYR A 314 11.10 21.65 -1.78
N PRO A 315 12.45 21.57 -1.91
CA PRO A 315 13.34 21.57 -0.74
C PRO A 315 13.22 22.83 0.11
N ASP A 316 13.09 24.01 -0.49
CA ASP A 316 12.92 25.27 0.24
C ASP A 316 11.58 25.33 0.97
N LEU A 317 10.53 24.76 0.38
CA LEU A 317 9.24 24.63 1.01
C LEU A 317 9.32 23.78 2.29
N ILE A 318 9.98 22.61 2.22
CA ILE A 318 10.13 21.72 3.38
C ILE A 318 11.01 22.38 4.44
N ARG A 319 12.12 23.03 4.08
CA ARG A 319 12.95 23.80 5.02
C ARG A 319 12.12 24.86 5.77
N SER A 320 11.34 25.62 5.05
CA SER A 320 10.48 26.68 5.63
C SER A 320 9.42 26.10 6.58
N ARG A 321 8.80 24.98 6.20
CA ARG A 321 7.80 24.31 7.02
C ARG A 321 8.42 23.71 8.29
N ALA A 322 9.52 22.97 8.15
CA ALA A 322 10.21 22.32 9.26
C ALA A 322 10.77 23.32 10.29
N ALA A 323 11.28 24.45 9.83
CA ALA A 323 11.81 25.52 10.71
C ALA A 323 10.76 26.06 11.72
N ARG A 324 9.47 25.85 11.47
CA ARG A 324 8.37 26.27 12.37
C ARG A 324 8.22 25.34 13.58
N PHE A 325 8.81 24.13 13.53
CA PHE A 325 8.63 23.06 14.51
C PHE A 325 9.97 22.51 15.02
N PRO A 326 10.79 23.34 15.69
CA PRO A 326 12.08 22.89 16.21
C PRO A 326 11.88 21.82 17.30
N GLY A 327 12.66 20.73 17.22
CA GLY A 327 12.57 19.63 18.16
C GLY A 327 11.38 18.68 17.96
N ASP A 328 10.72 18.78 16.82
CA ASP A 328 9.66 17.84 16.42
C ASP A 328 10.22 16.73 15.53
N GLN A 329 9.85 15.48 15.81
CA GLN A 329 10.35 14.30 15.08
C GLN A 329 9.97 14.34 13.59
N LEU A 330 8.69 14.58 13.27
CA LEU A 330 8.22 14.61 11.89
C LEU A 330 8.93 15.69 11.08
N ALA A 331 9.08 16.88 11.67
CA ALA A 331 9.79 17.99 11.05
C ALA A 331 11.28 17.68 10.83
N THR A 332 11.93 17.03 11.79
CA THR A 332 13.34 16.62 11.68
C THR A 332 13.54 15.55 10.63
N LEU A 333 12.68 14.53 10.58
CA LEU A 333 12.75 13.47 9.57
C LEU A 333 12.47 14.01 8.17
N ALA A 334 11.45 14.86 8.01
CA ALA A 334 11.15 15.48 6.73
C ALA A 334 12.28 16.36 6.23
N LEU A 335 12.86 17.21 7.10
CA LEU A 335 14.01 18.05 6.75
C LEU A 335 15.25 17.20 6.42
N GLY A 336 15.59 16.25 7.29
CA GLY A 336 16.74 15.38 7.11
C GLY A 336 16.69 14.63 5.80
N GLN A 337 15.57 13.97 5.51
CA GLN A 337 15.39 13.23 4.25
C GLN A 337 15.39 14.16 3.04
N THR A 338 14.74 15.33 3.12
CA THR A 338 14.76 16.29 2.00
C THR A 338 16.18 16.76 1.69
N GLU A 339 16.99 17.04 2.71
CA GLU A 339 18.40 17.44 2.48
C GLU A 339 19.24 16.28 1.92
N LEU A 340 19.00 15.05 2.38
CA LEU A 340 19.70 13.86 1.87
C LEU A 340 19.40 13.60 0.39
N GLU A 341 18.14 13.72 -0.03
CA GLU A 341 17.68 13.31 -1.37
C GLU A 341 17.71 14.44 -2.42
N LEU A 342 17.42 15.67 -1.98
CA LEU A 342 17.16 16.80 -2.90
C LEU A 342 17.97 18.06 -2.59
N GLY A 343 18.68 18.09 -1.47
CA GLY A 343 19.37 19.26 -0.98
C GLY A 343 20.89 19.05 -0.85
N ASP A 344 21.39 19.27 0.36
CA ASP A 344 22.78 19.10 0.77
C ASP A 344 22.88 17.85 1.69
N PRO A 345 23.35 16.70 1.17
CA PRO A 345 23.42 15.46 1.93
C PRO A 345 24.22 15.58 3.23
N ALA A 346 25.26 16.44 3.28
CA ALA A 346 26.02 16.66 4.50
C ALA A 346 25.18 17.34 5.59
N LYS A 347 24.29 18.26 5.20
CA LYS A 347 23.34 18.88 6.16
C LYS A 347 22.29 17.87 6.61
N GLY A 348 21.74 17.08 5.69
CA GLY A 348 20.76 16.03 6.03
C GLY A 348 21.34 15.05 7.05
N ARG A 349 22.55 14.56 6.78
CA ARG A 349 23.30 13.70 7.70
C ARG A 349 23.47 14.37 9.09
N ALA A 350 23.94 15.60 9.12
CA ALA A 350 24.16 16.34 10.37
C ALA A 350 22.87 16.53 11.18
N VAL A 351 21.74 16.82 10.52
CA VAL A 351 20.43 16.96 11.17
C VAL A 351 20.01 15.65 11.83
N LEU A 352 20.10 14.53 11.10
CA LEU A 352 19.69 13.23 11.62
C LEU A 352 20.64 12.69 12.69
N GLU A 353 21.96 12.87 12.55
CA GLU A 353 22.95 12.50 13.59
C GLU A 353 22.74 13.27 14.89
N ALA A 354 22.48 14.58 14.81
CA ALA A 354 22.16 15.40 15.98
C ALA A 354 20.87 14.94 16.68
N TRP A 355 19.86 14.59 15.88
CA TRP A 355 18.60 14.04 16.40
C TRP A 355 18.81 12.70 17.08
N ILE A 356 19.47 11.73 16.43
CA ILE A 356 19.80 10.41 16.97
C ILE A 356 20.63 10.52 18.26
N GLY A 357 21.53 11.50 18.31
CA GLY A 357 22.34 11.78 19.52
C GLY A 357 21.50 12.18 20.74
N SER A 358 20.41 12.93 20.52
CA SER A 358 19.48 13.36 21.56
C SER A 358 18.28 12.40 21.76
N HIS A 359 17.96 11.57 20.78
CA HIS A 359 16.88 10.59 20.79
C HIS A 359 17.43 9.20 20.40
N PRO A 360 18.19 8.57 21.28
CA PRO A 360 18.93 7.33 20.98
C PRO A 360 18.03 6.08 20.81
N ASP A 361 16.75 6.19 20.99
CA ASP A 361 15.70 5.19 20.82
C ASP A 361 14.83 5.43 19.58
N ASP A 362 15.14 6.44 18.77
CA ASP A 362 14.41 6.71 17.52
C ASP A 362 14.90 5.81 16.38
N ALA A 363 14.27 4.66 16.23
CA ALA A 363 14.56 3.70 15.16
C ALA A 363 14.27 4.23 13.76
N ASP A 364 13.26 5.10 13.60
CA ASP A 364 12.92 5.69 12.30
C ASP A 364 14.01 6.65 11.81
N ALA A 365 14.57 7.48 12.68
CA ALA A 365 15.68 8.36 12.31
C ALA A 365 16.94 7.57 11.92
N MET A 366 17.26 6.49 12.64
CA MET A 366 18.35 5.59 12.29
C MET A 366 18.12 4.88 10.97
N PHE A 367 16.87 4.47 10.70
CA PHE A 367 16.49 3.85 9.44
C PHE A 367 16.68 4.82 8.28
N VAL A 368 16.12 6.04 8.36
CA VAL A 368 16.24 7.04 7.29
C VAL A 368 17.68 7.36 6.94
N LEU A 369 18.54 7.55 7.95
CA LEU A 369 19.96 7.81 7.70
C LEU A 369 20.69 6.56 7.18
N GLY A 370 20.42 5.39 7.74
CA GLY A 370 21.05 4.14 7.35
C GLY A 370 20.70 3.73 5.92
N ASP A 371 19.44 3.88 5.51
CA ASP A 371 18.96 3.57 4.16
C ASP A 371 19.62 4.50 3.12
N HIS A 372 19.68 5.79 3.40
CA HIS A 372 20.39 6.75 2.52
C HIS A 372 21.88 6.43 2.38
N LEU A 373 22.55 6.04 3.46
CA LEU A 373 23.97 5.62 3.39
C LEU A 373 24.15 4.38 2.53
N LEU A 374 23.16 3.47 2.47
CA LEU A 374 23.17 2.33 1.55
C LEU A 374 23.00 2.76 0.10
N ASP A 375 22.15 3.75 -0.18
CA ASP A 375 22.01 4.29 -1.52
C ASP A 375 23.30 4.97 -1.99
N GLN A 376 23.92 5.78 -1.14
CA GLN A 376 25.25 6.35 -1.42
C GLN A 376 26.29 5.27 -1.69
N ALA A 377 26.30 4.19 -0.89
CA ALA A 377 27.24 3.09 -1.07
C ALA A 377 27.04 2.33 -2.39
N ARG A 378 25.83 2.30 -2.94
CA ARG A 378 25.55 1.68 -4.26
C ARG A 378 26.09 2.51 -5.43
N GLU A 379 26.19 3.82 -5.24
CA GLU A 379 26.66 4.78 -6.25
C GLU A 379 28.15 5.10 -6.13
N GLU A 380 28.79 4.71 -5.03
CA GLU A 380 30.21 4.99 -4.76
C GLU A 380 31.13 4.04 -5.56
N GLU A 381 32.08 4.61 -6.29
CA GLU A 381 33.03 3.86 -7.11
C GLU A 381 34.31 3.45 -6.33
N ASP A 382 34.64 4.14 -5.26
CA ASP A 382 35.79 3.82 -4.41
C ASP A 382 35.42 2.75 -3.37
N GLU A 383 35.98 1.54 -3.51
CA GLU A 383 35.68 0.39 -2.64
C GLU A 383 35.92 0.69 -1.14
N THR A 384 36.88 1.57 -0.79
CA THR A 384 37.15 1.92 0.61
C THR A 384 36.03 2.79 1.17
N ARG A 385 35.57 3.75 0.37
CA ARG A 385 34.45 4.64 0.75
C ARG A 385 33.12 3.87 0.75
N GLU A 386 32.87 3.02 -0.23
CA GLU A 386 31.73 2.12 -0.23
C GLU A 386 31.68 1.29 1.06
N GLY A 387 32.80 0.66 1.40
CA GLY A 387 32.91 -0.14 2.62
C GLY A 387 32.66 0.66 3.91
N ALA A 388 33.14 1.92 3.96
CA ALA A 388 32.89 2.80 5.08
C ALA A 388 31.41 3.18 5.22
N LEU A 389 30.76 3.56 4.10
CA LEU A 389 29.33 3.89 4.06
C LEU A 389 28.48 2.70 4.51
N ARG A 390 28.78 1.50 4.03
CA ARG A 390 28.07 0.27 4.45
C ARG A 390 28.29 -0.03 5.93
N SER A 391 29.50 0.21 6.45
CA SER A 391 29.80 0.01 7.87
C SER A 391 28.99 0.97 8.76
N ASP A 392 28.93 2.26 8.38
CA ASP A 392 28.14 3.27 9.09
C ASP A 392 26.64 2.91 9.05
N ALA A 393 26.13 2.58 7.86
CA ALA A 393 24.74 2.14 7.67
C ALA A 393 24.41 0.93 8.54
N ARG A 394 25.29 -0.08 8.55
CA ARG A 394 25.08 -1.30 9.34
C ARG A 394 25.00 -1.00 10.84
N ALA A 395 25.87 -0.14 11.37
CA ALA A 395 25.86 0.20 12.79
C ALA A 395 24.54 0.88 13.21
N LEU A 396 23.98 1.76 12.35
CA LEU A 396 22.69 2.39 12.58
C LEU A 396 21.55 1.39 12.50
N LEU A 397 21.52 0.58 11.43
CA LEU A 397 20.43 -0.35 11.14
C LEU A 397 20.40 -1.54 12.11
N GLU A 398 21.55 -2.01 12.59
CA GLU A 398 21.63 -3.01 13.65
C GLU A 398 20.97 -2.50 14.93
N ARG A 399 21.30 -1.27 15.33
CA ARG A 399 20.70 -0.64 16.50
C ARG A 399 19.21 -0.39 16.31
N ALA A 400 18.78 0.08 15.13
CA ALA A 400 17.37 0.24 14.79
C ALA A 400 16.61 -1.10 14.86
N ALA A 401 17.23 -2.20 14.38
CA ALA A 401 16.63 -3.54 14.42
C ALA A 401 16.51 -4.09 15.87
N GLN A 402 17.37 -3.67 16.80
CA GLN A 402 17.21 -4.00 18.22
C GLN A 402 16.02 -3.27 18.85
N LEU A 403 15.78 -2.01 18.46
CA LEU A 403 14.66 -1.18 18.95
C LEU A 403 13.33 -1.58 18.32
N ALA A 404 13.33 -1.91 17.04
CA ALA A 404 12.14 -2.28 16.26
C ALA A 404 12.33 -3.64 15.54
N PRO A 405 12.39 -4.76 16.29
CA PRO A 405 12.80 -6.07 15.77
C PRO A 405 11.79 -6.69 14.78
N ASP A 406 10.62 -6.12 14.65
CA ASP A 406 9.55 -6.58 13.75
C ASP A 406 9.26 -5.61 12.60
N ASP A 407 10.02 -4.51 12.47
CA ASP A 407 9.89 -3.59 11.35
C ASP A 407 10.62 -4.14 10.12
N TYR A 408 9.84 -4.50 9.08
CA TYR A 408 10.39 -5.10 7.86
C TYR A 408 11.34 -4.17 7.12
N ARG A 409 11.13 -2.85 7.15
CA ARG A 409 11.97 -1.84 6.50
C ARG A 409 13.39 -1.90 7.05
N ILE A 410 13.47 -1.86 8.36
CA ILE A 410 14.74 -1.90 9.09
C ILE A 410 15.43 -3.24 8.89
N LEU A 411 14.70 -4.35 9.00
CA LEU A 411 15.25 -5.69 8.77
C LEU A 411 15.76 -5.86 7.33
N TYR A 412 15.05 -5.31 6.37
CA TYR A 412 15.41 -5.35 4.96
C TYR A 412 16.67 -4.52 4.70
N ALA A 413 16.69 -3.26 5.12
CA ALA A 413 17.87 -2.39 4.99
C ALA A 413 19.10 -2.97 5.74
N TYR A 414 18.87 -3.55 6.93
CA TYR A 414 19.95 -4.19 7.68
C TYR A 414 20.54 -5.40 6.94
N ALA A 415 19.72 -6.22 6.32
CA ALA A 415 20.20 -7.31 5.46
C ALA A 415 21.05 -6.81 4.29
N GLN A 416 20.66 -5.69 3.66
CA GLN A 416 21.39 -5.04 2.57
C GLN A 416 22.72 -4.41 3.05
N ALA A 417 22.77 -3.88 4.26
CA ALA A 417 23.99 -3.32 4.83
C ALA A 417 25.09 -4.38 5.06
N ARG A 418 24.73 -5.65 5.02
CA ARG A 418 25.66 -6.78 5.18
C ARG A 418 26.33 -7.20 3.86
N TYR A 419 25.96 -6.60 2.73
CA TYR A 419 26.64 -6.85 1.46
C TYR A 419 28.14 -6.54 1.58
N GLY A 420 28.98 -7.43 1.02
CA GLY A 420 30.44 -7.31 1.11
C GLY A 420 31.04 -7.92 2.38
N GLU A 421 30.24 -8.41 3.35
CA GLU A 421 30.78 -9.16 4.49
C GLU A 421 31.40 -10.50 4.04
N PRO A 422 32.43 -10.99 4.74
CA PRO A 422 33.00 -12.31 4.47
C PRO A 422 31.94 -13.41 4.51
N GLY A 423 31.82 -14.17 3.43
CA GLY A 423 30.83 -15.24 3.32
C GLY A 423 29.41 -14.80 2.97
N PHE A 424 29.22 -13.54 2.55
CA PHE A 424 27.91 -13.06 2.06
C PHE A 424 27.46 -13.84 0.83
N PRO A 425 26.13 -14.19 0.72
CA PRO A 425 25.12 -14.01 1.75
C PRO A 425 25.21 -15.05 2.87
N THR A 426 25.22 -14.57 4.11
CA THR A 426 25.30 -15.42 5.30
C THR A 426 23.94 -16.02 5.68
N GLU A 427 23.92 -16.97 6.62
CA GLU A 427 22.66 -17.49 7.19
C GLU A 427 21.88 -16.40 7.93
N GLU A 428 22.57 -15.47 8.58
CA GLU A 428 21.95 -14.34 9.25
C GLU A 428 21.27 -13.40 8.25
N THR A 429 21.93 -13.08 7.11
CA THR A 429 21.32 -12.31 6.02
C THR A 429 20.03 -12.97 5.53
N GLN A 430 20.03 -14.28 5.29
CA GLN A 430 18.83 -15.03 4.91
C GLN A 430 17.75 -14.93 5.99
N THR A 431 18.10 -15.08 7.25
CA THR A 431 17.17 -15.02 8.39
C THR A 431 16.50 -13.65 8.49
N LEU A 432 17.26 -12.56 8.33
CA LEU A 432 16.74 -11.18 8.33
C LEU A 432 15.74 -10.99 7.18
N LEU A 433 16.10 -11.40 5.96
CA LEU A 433 15.21 -11.27 4.79
C LEU A 433 13.96 -12.14 4.90
N VAL A 434 14.07 -13.37 5.41
CA VAL A 434 12.90 -14.24 5.67
C VAL A 434 11.98 -13.60 6.71
N LYS A 435 12.55 -13.01 7.77
CA LYS A 435 11.75 -12.32 8.80
C LYS A 435 11.06 -11.09 8.23
N ALA A 436 11.78 -10.25 7.47
CA ALA A 436 11.22 -9.10 6.78
C ALA A 436 10.09 -9.50 5.81
N TYR A 437 10.34 -10.52 4.97
CA TYR A 437 9.35 -11.03 4.01
C TYR A 437 8.07 -11.54 4.68
N LYS A 438 8.17 -12.24 5.81
CA LYS A 438 6.98 -12.67 6.56
C LYS A 438 6.15 -11.51 7.10
N ARG A 439 6.74 -10.33 7.28
CA ARG A 439 6.06 -9.10 7.72
C ARG A 439 5.47 -8.31 6.56
N ALA A 440 6.10 -8.36 5.38
CA ALA A 440 5.71 -7.60 4.21
C ALA A 440 5.87 -8.41 2.90
N PRO A 441 5.10 -9.50 2.72
CA PRO A 441 5.20 -10.35 1.52
C PRO A 441 4.73 -9.66 0.25
N GLN A 442 4.07 -8.52 0.34
CA GLN A 442 3.63 -7.67 -0.76
C GLN A 442 4.74 -6.78 -1.36
N VAL A 443 5.91 -6.70 -0.70
CA VAL A 443 7.04 -5.88 -1.18
C VAL A 443 7.89 -6.68 -2.14
N ASP A 444 7.76 -6.39 -3.44
CA ASP A 444 8.43 -7.16 -4.50
C ASP A 444 9.95 -7.02 -4.46
N SER A 445 10.50 -5.84 -4.14
CA SER A 445 11.95 -5.64 -4.01
C SER A 445 12.56 -6.54 -2.94
N LEU A 446 11.91 -6.63 -1.79
CA LEU A 446 12.31 -7.53 -0.70
C LEU A 446 12.22 -9.00 -1.11
N ARG A 447 11.18 -9.38 -1.84
CA ARG A 447 11.01 -10.74 -2.36
C ARG A 447 12.11 -11.09 -3.36
N PHE A 448 12.46 -10.19 -4.27
CA PHE A 448 13.56 -10.38 -5.22
C PHE A 448 14.89 -10.59 -4.52
N GLU A 449 15.21 -9.77 -3.53
CA GLU A 449 16.45 -9.91 -2.79
C GLU A 449 16.52 -11.23 -2.02
N LEU A 450 15.42 -11.62 -1.38
CA LEU A 450 15.34 -12.92 -0.73
C LEU A 450 15.56 -14.06 -1.73
N VAL A 451 14.99 -13.99 -2.94
CA VAL A 451 15.22 -14.97 -4.00
C VAL A 451 16.70 -15.03 -4.39
N GLN A 452 17.37 -13.89 -4.56
CA GLN A 452 18.80 -13.85 -4.89
C GLN A 452 19.65 -14.54 -3.81
N VAL A 453 19.36 -14.25 -2.54
CA VAL A 453 20.05 -14.89 -1.40
C VAL A 453 19.77 -16.39 -1.37
N LEU A 454 18.55 -16.84 -1.57
CA LEU A 454 18.19 -18.25 -1.63
C LEU A 454 18.91 -18.97 -2.78
N MET A 455 18.97 -18.36 -3.97
CA MET A 455 19.71 -18.89 -5.13
C MET A 455 21.21 -19.01 -4.83
N ALA A 456 21.83 -17.99 -4.26
CA ALA A 456 23.25 -18.00 -3.89
C ALA A 456 23.56 -19.09 -2.87
N ARG A 457 22.63 -19.37 -1.96
CA ARG A 457 22.73 -20.43 -0.94
C ARG A 457 22.19 -21.80 -1.44
N ARG A 458 21.82 -21.91 -2.72
CA ARG A 458 21.29 -23.13 -3.37
C ARG A 458 19.97 -23.66 -2.81
N HIS A 459 19.16 -22.80 -2.22
CA HIS A 459 17.80 -23.13 -1.77
C HIS A 459 16.80 -22.99 -2.93
N TRP A 460 16.99 -23.81 -3.99
CA TRP A 460 16.32 -23.65 -5.27
C TRP A 460 14.80 -23.79 -5.21
N ARG A 461 14.26 -24.70 -4.37
CA ARG A 461 12.81 -24.90 -4.25
C ARG A 461 12.10 -23.72 -3.60
N GLU A 462 12.72 -23.15 -2.58
CA GLU A 462 12.23 -21.95 -1.91
C GLU A 462 12.29 -20.73 -2.84
N ALA A 463 13.37 -20.60 -3.61
CA ALA A 463 13.50 -19.55 -4.63
C ALA A 463 12.41 -19.67 -5.70
N GLU A 464 12.15 -20.89 -6.22
CA GLU A 464 11.08 -21.16 -7.18
C GLU A 464 9.71 -20.73 -6.64
N ALA A 465 9.39 -21.09 -5.40
CA ALA A 465 8.12 -20.76 -4.78
C ALA A 465 7.89 -19.24 -4.67
N LEU A 466 8.95 -18.48 -4.37
CA LEU A 466 8.87 -17.02 -4.26
C LEU A 466 8.83 -16.31 -5.62
N LEU A 467 9.40 -16.91 -6.67
CA LEU A 467 9.36 -16.34 -8.02
C LEU A 467 8.00 -16.50 -8.72
N LYS A 468 7.25 -17.55 -8.42
CA LYS A 468 5.95 -17.82 -9.06
C LYS A 468 4.98 -16.65 -9.04
N PRO A 469 4.74 -15.97 -7.90
CA PRO A 469 3.87 -14.78 -7.87
C PRO A 469 4.39 -13.62 -8.72
N LEU A 470 5.71 -13.40 -8.77
CA LEU A 470 6.33 -12.32 -9.53
C LEU A 470 6.18 -12.54 -11.05
N VAL A 471 6.40 -13.77 -11.53
CA VAL A 471 6.22 -14.12 -12.95
C VAL A 471 4.78 -13.89 -13.42
N ASN A 472 3.81 -14.00 -12.52
CA ASN A 472 2.38 -13.83 -12.80
C ASN A 472 1.84 -12.45 -12.37
N SER A 473 2.70 -11.49 -12.03
CA SER A 473 2.25 -10.15 -11.62
C SER A 473 1.30 -9.50 -12.68
N PRO A 474 0.16 -8.97 -12.26
CA PRO A 474 -0.82 -8.38 -13.18
C PRO A 474 -0.28 -7.16 -13.90
N HIS A 475 0.61 -6.40 -13.27
CA HIS A 475 1.10 -5.14 -13.83
C HIS A 475 2.20 -5.30 -14.89
N GLY A 476 2.77 -6.48 -15.04
CA GLY A 476 3.81 -6.75 -16.05
C GLY A 476 5.11 -5.98 -15.81
N GLY A 477 5.81 -5.62 -16.90
CA GLY A 477 7.01 -4.79 -16.86
C GLY A 477 8.29 -5.54 -16.48
N ASP A 478 9.35 -4.76 -16.19
CA ASP A 478 10.71 -5.26 -15.92
C ASP A 478 10.77 -6.26 -14.77
N VAL A 479 9.85 -6.14 -13.79
CA VAL A 479 9.72 -7.05 -12.65
C VAL A 479 9.44 -8.47 -13.12
N VAL A 480 8.48 -8.62 -14.05
CA VAL A 480 8.09 -9.95 -14.59
C VAL A 480 9.19 -10.53 -15.45
N GLU A 481 9.88 -9.71 -16.26
CA GLU A 481 10.98 -10.17 -17.11
C GLU A 481 12.14 -10.69 -16.26
N LYS A 482 12.59 -9.93 -15.28
CA LYS A 482 13.63 -10.35 -14.34
C LYS A 482 13.24 -11.63 -13.57
N ALA A 483 11.98 -11.72 -13.15
CA ALA A 483 11.50 -12.92 -12.46
C ALA A 483 11.52 -14.16 -13.35
N ARG A 484 11.21 -14.02 -14.65
CA ARG A 484 11.30 -15.14 -15.63
C ARG A 484 12.74 -15.60 -15.83
N GLU A 485 13.68 -14.68 -16.04
CA GLU A 485 15.10 -15.01 -16.18
C GLU A 485 15.62 -15.77 -14.94
N MET A 486 15.26 -15.31 -13.75
CA MET A 486 15.64 -16.00 -12.51
C MET A 486 14.96 -17.37 -12.39
N MET A 487 13.70 -17.49 -12.81
CA MET A 487 12.96 -18.76 -12.80
C MET A 487 13.63 -19.81 -13.72
N GLU A 488 14.05 -19.43 -14.93
CA GLU A 488 14.77 -20.32 -15.84
C GLU A 488 16.06 -20.85 -15.21
N ARG A 489 16.83 -19.99 -14.55
CA ARG A 489 18.04 -20.38 -13.82
C ARG A 489 17.76 -21.34 -12.68
N VAL A 490 16.71 -21.10 -11.92
CA VAL A 490 16.27 -21.96 -10.80
C VAL A 490 15.82 -23.31 -11.31
N GLN A 491 15.03 -23.36 -12.39
CA GLN A 491 14.55 -24.60 -13.00
C GLN A 491 15.69 -25.43 -13.58
N ALA A 492 16.66 -24.79 -14.26
CA ALA A 492 17.86 -25.46 -14.74
C ALA A 492 18.67 -26.08 -13.59
N ALA A 493 18.82 -25.39 -12.46
CA ALA A 493 19.50 -25.90 -11.29
C ALA A 493 18.76 -27.08 -10.62
N LEU A 494 17.43 -27.02 -10.56
CA LEU A 494 16.59 -28.11 -10.03
C LEU A 494 16.61 -29.35 -10.93
N ALA A 495 16.73 -29.18 -12.26
CA ALA A 495 16.84 -30.29 -13.20
C ALA A 495 18.21 -30.98 -13.17
N ALA A 496 19.25 -30.26 -12.69
CA ALA A 496 20.62 -30.76 -12.58
C ALA A 496 20.95 -31.42 -11.22
N ALA A 497 20.07 -31.24 -10.21
CA ALA A 497 20.22 -31.75 -8.86
C ALA A 497 19.49 -33.07 -8.64
#